data_99fed5428afcafae87f05cfedfefce9c
#
_entry.id   99fed5428afcafae87f05cfedfefce9c
#
_cell.length_a   1.000
_cell.length_b   1.000
_cell.length_c   1.000
_cell.angle_alpha   90.00
_cell.angle_beta   90.00
_cell.angle_gamma   90.00
#
_symmetry.space_group_name_H-M   'P 1'
#
loop_
_entity.id
_entity.type
_entity.pdbx_description
1 polymer ?
#
loop_
_entity_poly.entity_id
_entity_poly.type
_entity_poly.pdbx_seq_one_letter_code
_entity_poly.pdbx_strand_id
1 'polypeptide(L)'
;YQFGRDTRGWASFMAFLISIHPQNPQPRLVRQAIAAIRDGSVVVYPTDSSYALGCLIGDKEAMERIRRIRDVDVKHHNFTLVCRDLSEIAKYARVDNSQYRTLKAFTPGPYTFLLEATREVPKRLQNPKRRTIGIRIPDNAIVSMLLAELGEPIMSSTLLLPGESATPTDPQEIKD
;
A
#
# COMPACT_ATOMS: atom_id res chain seq x y z
N TYR A 1 11.04 -11.84 13.74
CA TYR A 1 12.22 -12.64 13.31
C TYR A 1 13.11 -11.72 12.50
N GLN A 2 14.39 -11.56 12.95
CA GLN A 2 15.42 -10.81 12.26
C GLN A 2 15.73 -11.48 10.93
N PHE A 3 15.69 -10.71 9.84
CA PHE A 3 16.25 -11.11 8.56
C PHE A 3 17.79 -11.10 8.69
N GLY A 4 18.37 -12.27 8.93
CA GLY A 4 19.81 -12.48 8.81
C GLY A 4 20.20 -12.30 7.33
N ARG A 5 21.11 -11.36 7.05
CA ARG A 5 21.78 -11.30 5.75
C ARG A 5 22.64 -12.56 5.61
N ASP A 6 22.19 -13.49 4.79
CA ASP A 6 23.07 -14.54 4.30
C ASP A 6 24.02 -13.92 3.26
N THR A 7 25.29 -14.00 3.54
CA THR A 7 26.38 -13.46 2.69
C THR A 7 26.57 -14.21 1.38
N ARG A 8 25.67 -15.13 1.01
CA ARG A 8 25.77 -15.98 -0.19
C ARG A 8 24.78 -15.65 -1.32
N GLY A 9 24.27 -14.44 -1.38
CA GLY A 9 23.61 -13.92 -2.59
C GLY A 9 22.22 -14.48 -2.95
N TRP A 10 21.68 -15.42 -2.19
CA TRP A 10 20.31 -15.93 -2.29
C TRP A 10 19.59 -15.62 -0.99
N ALA A 11 18.99 -14.44 -0.90
CA ALA A 11 18.10 -14.13 0.20
C ALA A 11 16.92 -15.11 0.10
N SER A 12 16.83 -16.04 1.01
CA SER A 12 15.62 -16.83 1.22
C SER A 12 14.52 -15.88 1.67
N PHE A 13 13.62 -15.53 0.78
CA PHE A 13 12.45 -14.71 1.10
C PHE A 13 11.47 -15.59 1.86
N MET A 14 11.60 -15.62 3.18
CA MET A 14 10.58 -16.23 4.03
C MET A 14 9.47 -15.22 4.28
N ALA A 15 8.31 -15.46 3.68
CA ALA A 15 7.10 -14.77 4.06
C ALA A 15 6.60 -15.32 5.41
N PHE A 16 6.11 -14.45 6.28
CA PHE A 16 5.43 -14.86 7.50
C PHE A 16 4.05 -14.23 7.60
N LEU A 17 3.10 -14.97 8.13
CA LEU A 17 1.72 -14.54 8.28
C LEU A 17 1.50 -13.98 9.68
N ILE A 18 0.92 -12.78 9.75
CA ILE A 18 0.43 -12.18 11.00
C ILE A 18 -1.10 -12.22 10.97
N SER A 19 -1.69 -13.05 11.81
CA SER A 19 -3.15 -13.14 11.93
C SER A 19 -3.69 -12.03 12.83
N ILE A 20 -4.29 -11.01 12.22
CA ILE A 20 -4.87 -9.85 12.90
C ILE A 20 -6.40 -9.95 12.85
N HIS A 21 -7.06 -9.69 13.98
CA HIS A 21 -8.51 -9.71 14.03
C HIS A 21 -9.12 -8.61 13.15
N PRO A 22 -10.04 -8.92 12.20
CA PRO A 22 -10.48 -7.99 11.17
C PRO A 22 -11.25 -6.76 11.69
N GLN A 23 -12.01 -6.91 12.79
CA GLN A 23 -12.82 -5.83 13.37
C GLN A 23 -12.18 -5.18 14.60
N ASN A 24 -11.34 -5.95 15.32
CA ASN A 24 -10.64 -5.48 16.52
C ASN A 24 -9.15 -5.79 16.40
N PRO A 25 -8.40 -5.06 15.55
CA PRO A 25 -6.98 -5.31 15.34
C PRO A 25 -6.19 -5.17 16.63
N GLN A 26 -5.33 -6.16 16.91
CA GLN A 26 -4.50 -6.16 18.12
C GLN A 26 -3.30 -5.21 17.92
N PRO A 27 -3.14 -4.17 18.74
CA PRO A 27 -2.06 -3.17 18.58
C PRO A 27 -0.65 -3.78 18.53
N ARG A 28 -0.40 -4.85 19.27
CA ARG A 28 0.90 -5.54 19.28
C ARG A 28 1.22 -6.14 17.90
N LEU A 29 0.25 -6.78 17.26
CA LEU A 29 0.43 -7.41 15.94
C LEU A 29 0.55 -6.35 14.83
N VAL A 30 -0.22 -5.27 14.93
CA VAL A 30 -0.12 -4.13 14.02
C VAL A 30 1.28 -3.50 14.11
N ARG A 31 1.81 -3.26 15.31
CA ARG A 31 3.18 -2.75 15.50
C ARG A 31 4.25 -3.68 14.95
N GLN A 32 4.04 -4.99 15.00
CA GLN A 32 4.94 -5.97 14.37
C GLN A 32 4.96 -5.82 12.85
N ALA A 33 3.79 -5.64 12.22
CA ALA A 33 3.70 -5.38 10.78
C ALA A 33 4.37 -4.04 10.40
N ILE A 34 4.18 -3.00 11.21
CA ILE A 34 4.81 -1.69 11.00
C ILE A 34 6.32 -1.77 11.11
N ALA A 35 6.85 -2.52 12.08
CA ALA A 35 8.28 -2.72 12.19
C ALA A 35 8.87 -3.35 10.92
N ALA A 36 8.18 -4.34 10.34
CA ALA A 36 8.58 -4.94 9.07
C ALA A 36 8.53 -3.93 7.91
N ILE A 37 7.47 -3.11 7.83
CA ILE A 37 7.34 -2.06 6.80
C ILE A 37 8.50 -1.06 6.92
N ARG A 38 8.81 -0.59 8.12
CA ARG A 38 9.90 0.37 8.37
C ARG A 38 11.29 -0.21 8.11
N ASP A 39 11.43 -1.51 8.22
CA ASP A 39 12.67 -2.25 7.87
C ASP A 39 12.77 -2.55 6.35
N GLY A 40 11.91 -1.95 5.53
CA GLY A 40 11.93 -2.07 4.08
C GLY A 40 11.23 -3.31 3.52
N SER A 41 10.38 -3.96 4.30
CA SER A 41 9.61 -5.10 3.80
C SER A 41 8.44 -4.66 2.93
N VAL A 42 8.11 -5.48 1.93
CA VAL A 42 6.81 -5.45 1.27
C VAL A 42 5.84 -6.23 2.13
N VAL A 43 4.67 -5.66 2.36
CA VAL A 43 3.58 -6.32 3.09
C VAL A 43 2.39 -6.57 2.19
N VAL A 44 1.69 -7.66 2.46
CA VAL A 44 0.36 -7.90 1.91
C VAL A 44 -0.66 -7.63 3.00
N TYR A 45 -1.67 -6.84 2.69
CA TYR A 45 -2.68 -6.45 3.67
C TYR A 45 -4.08 -6.41 3.05
N PRO A 46 -5.12 -6.68 3.85
CA PRO A 46 -6.50 -6.66 3.37
C PRO A 46 -6.98 -5.21 3.14
N THR A 47 -7.86 -5.06 2.15
CA THR A 47 -8.63 -3.83 1.96
C THR A 47 -10.12 -4.16 1.91
N ASP A 48 -10.96 -3.17 1.63
CA ASP A 48 -12.40 -3.34 1.42
C ASP A 48 -12.76 -3.91 0.02
N SER A 49 -11.78 -4.18 -0.83
CA SER A 49 -12.00 -4.77 -2.16
C SER A 49 -11.22 -6.06 -2.39
N SER A 50 -9.94 -6.08 -2.05
CA SER A 50 -9.04 -7.21 -2.25
C SER A 50 -7.78 -7.04 -1.43
N TYR A 51 -6.90 -8.04 -1.38
CA TYR A 51 -5.56 -7.87 -0.84
C TYR A 51 -4.72 -6.94 -1.71
N ALA A 52 -3.84 -6.19 -1.07
CA ALA A 52 -2.92 -5.27 -1.71
C ALA A 52 -1.49 -5.50 -1.23
N LEU A 53 -0.54 -5.22 -2.11
CA LEU A 53 0.89 -5.10 -1.78
C LEU A 53 1.16 -3.67 -1.31
N GLY A 54 1.97 -3.51 -0.28
CA GLY A 54 2.32 -2.19 0.23
C GLY A 54 3.75 -2.09 0.75
N CYS A 55 4.27 -0.88 0.74
CA CYS A 55 5.54 -0.53 1.33
C CYS A 55 5.57 0.96 1.72
N LEU A 56 6.65 1.41 2.36
CA LEU A 56 6.86 2.82 2.65
C LEU A 56 6.90 3.66 1.39
N ILE A 57 6.34 4.87 1.49
CA ILE A 57 6.49 5.88 0.46
C ILE A 57 7.98 6.26 0.33
N GLY A 58 8.50 6.19 -0.88
CA GLY A 58 9.91 6.51 -1.13
C GLY A 58 10.90 5.36 -1.03
N ASP A 59 10.53 4.20 -0.53
CA ASP A 59 11.37 3.01 -0.52
C ASP A 59 11.50 2.40 -1.92
N LYS A 60 12.66 2.65 -2.54
CA LYS A 60 12.93 2.23 -3.92
C LYS A 60 13.06 0.70 -4.06
N GLU A 61 13.69 0.07 -3.07
CA GLU A 61 13.95 -1.37 -3.11
C GLU A 61 12.66 -2.18 -2.91
N ALA A 62 11.84 -1.76 -1.96
CA ALA A 62 10.53 -2.36 -1.75
C ALA A 62 9.61 -2.15 -2.96
N MET A 63 9.65 -0.97 -3.57
CA MET A 63 8.91 -0.66 -4.79
C MET A 63 9.31 -1.58 -5.96
N GLU A 64 10.61 -1.81 -6.16
CA GLU A 64 11.10 -2.73 -7.20
C GLU A 64 10.71 -4.17 -6.90
N ARG A 65 10.65 -4.58 -5.63
CA ARG A 65 10.11 -5.89 -5.26
C ARG A 65 8.65 -6.04 -5.64
N ILE A 66 7.80 -5.05 -5.36
CA ILE A 66 6.39 -5.06 -5.77
C ILE A 66 6.26 -5.19 -7.29
N ARG A 67 7.07 -4.48 -8.06
CA ARG A 67 7.07 -4.59 -9.53
C ARG A 67 7.43 -5.98 -10.01
N ARG A 68 8.45 -6.60 -9.41
CA ARG A 68 8.85 -7.99 -9.73
C ARG A 68 7.76 -8.99 -9.40
N ILE A 69 7.15 -8.88 -8.21
CA ILE A 69 6.04 -9.76 -7.81
C ILE A 69 4.90 -9.68 -8.81
N ARG A 70 4.60 -8.49 -9.33
CA ARG A 70 3.52 -8.28 -10.28
C ARG A 70 3.89 -8.48 -11.75
N ASP A 71 5.17 -8.64 -12.04
CA ASP A 71 5.71 -8.71 -13.41
C ASP A 71 5.20 -7.58 -14.32
N VAL A 72 5.23 -6.35 -13.81
CA VAL A 72 4.74 -5.18 -14.53
C VAL A 72 5.87 -4.24 -14.90
N ASP A 73 5.80 -3.73 -16.14
CA ASP A 73 6.75 -2.75 -16.65
C ASP A 73 6.70 -1.43 -15.84
N VAL A 74 7.87 -0.86 -15.61
CA VAL A 74 8.07 0.42 -14.92
C VAL A 74 7.21 1.54 -15.52
N LYS A 75 6.99 1.52 -16.82
CA LYS A 75 6.25 2.58 -17.54
C LYS A 75 4.73 2.48 -17.39
N HIS A 76 4.20 1.32 -17.04
CA HIS A 76 2.77 1.05 -17.04
C HIS A 76 2.20 0.79 -15.64
N HIS A 77 3.04 0.81 -14.60
CA HIS A 77 2.57 0.55 -13.25
C HIS A 77 2.25 1.84 -12.49
N ASN A 78 0.98 2.03 -12.21
CA ASN A 78 0.50 3.13 -11.39
C ASN A 78 0.36 2.66 -9.93
N PHE A 79 1.22 3.18 -9.06
CA PHE A 79 1.05 3.02 -7.62
C PHE A 79 -0.04 3.94 -7.10
N THR A 80 -0.69 3.50 -6.03
CA THR A 80 -1.71 4.26 -5.31
C THR A 80 -1.20 4.57 -3.92
N LEU A 81 -1.48 5.76 -3.40
CA LEU A 81 -1.27 6.07 -2.00
C LEU A 81 -2.52 5.70 -1.21
N VAL A 82 -2.35 4.88 -0.20
CA VAL A 82 -3.39 4.56 0.77
C VAL A 82 -3.22 5.49 1.96
N CYS A 83 -4.18 6.38 2.12
CA CYS A 83 -4.18 7.45 3.13
C CYS A 83 -5.15 7.12 4.27
N ARG A 84 -4.87 7.69 5.44
CA ARG A 84 -5.68 7.51 6.64
C ARG A 84 -7.00 8.28 6.58
N ASP A 85 -6.96 9.53 6.12
CA ASP A 85 -8.07 10.45 6.11
C ASP A 85 -7.93 11.56 5.06
N LEU A 86 -8.93 12.43 4.97
CA LEU A 86 -8.94 13.55 4.03
C LEU A 86 -7.83 14.58 4.29
N SER A 87 -7.44 14.76 5.55
CA SER A 87 -6.36 15.69 5.91
C SER A 87 -5.01 15.20 5.36
N GLU A 88 -4.79 13.89 5.42
CA GLU A 88 -3.59 13.29 4.84
C GLU A 88 -3.60 13.38 3.31
N ILE A 89 -4.76 13.22 2.66
CA ILE A 89 -4.90 13.43 1.20
C ILE A 89 -4.45 14.84 0.82
N ALA A 90 -4.88 15.86 1.55
CA ALA A 90 -4.55 17.26 1.25
C ALA A 90 -3.05 17.56 1.28
N LYS A 91 -2.26 16.77 1.99
CA LYS A 91 -0.79 16.86 1.97
C LYS A 91 -0.20 16.37 0.64
N TYR A 92 -0.74 15.30 0.07
CA TYR A 92 -0.18 14.60 -1.09
C TYR A 92 -0.85 14.96 -2.42
N ALA A 93 -2.07 15.52 -2.37
CA ALA A 93 -2.80 15.91 -3.57
C ALA A 93 -3.42 17.31 -3.43
N ARG A 94 -3.52 18.00 -4.56
CA ARG A 94 -4.30 19.23 -4.66
C ARG A 94 -5.76 18.87 -4.79
N VAL A 95 -6.58 19.46 -3.93
CA VAL A 95 -8.01 19.17 -3.85
C VAL A 95 -8.77 20.48 -3.81
N ASP A 96 -9.62 20.72 -4.80
CA ASP A 96 -10.55 21.85 -4.79
C ASP A 96 -11.83 21.53 -3.98
N ASN A 97 -12.69 22.52 -3.80
CA ASN A 97 -13.90 22.38 -3.00
C ASN A 97 -14.89 21.35 -3.57
N SER A 98 -14.95 21.18 -4.88
CA SER A 98 -15.83 20.20 -5.52
C SER A 98 -15.29 18.78 -5.33
N GLN A 99 -13.99 18.61 -5.57
CA GLN A 99 -13.29 17.35 -5.32
C GLN A 99 -13.37 16.95 -3.85
N TYR A 100 -13.20 17.90 -2.91
CA TYR A 100 -13.31 17.63 -1.48
C TYR A 100 -14.70 17.09 -1.11
N ARG A 101 -15.77 17.67 -1.63
CA ARG A 101 -17.14 17.18 -1.40
C ARG A 101 -17.32 15.76 -1.93
N THR A 102 -16.78 15.46 -3.10
CA THR A 102 -16.80 14.11 -3.69
C THR A 102 -16.03 13.13 -2.81
N LEU A 103 -14.80 13.46 -2.43
CA LEU A 103 -13.99 12.64 -1.54
C LEU A 103 -14.71 12.36 -0.23
N LYS A 104 -15.29 13.39 0.40
CA LYS A 104 -16.04 13.25 1.65
C LYS A 104 -17.27 12.33 1.52
N ALA A 105 -17.93 12.33 0.35
CA ALA A 105 -19.10 11.50 0.11
C ALA A 105 -18.76 10.01 -0.12
N PHE A 106 -17.56 9.71 -0.64
CA PHE A 106 -17.17 8.37 -1.07
C PHE A 106 -16.00 7.77 -0.29
N THR A 107 -15.53 8.42 0.76
CA THR A 107 -14.47 7.88 1.63
C THR A 107 -14.96 7.77 3.09
N PRO A 108 -14.54 6.71 3.81
CA PRO A 108 -13.78 5.56 3.32
C PRO A 108 -14.59 4.68 2.35
N GLY A 109 -13.90 3.96 1.44
CA GLY A 109 -14.57 3.09 0.48
C GLY A 109 -13.67 2.54 -0.63
N PRO A 110 -14.22 1.68 -1.50
CA PRO A 110 -13.47 0.92 -2.49
C PRO A 110 -13.10 1.74 -3.75
N TYR A 111 -12.93 3.04 -3.63
CA TYR A 111 -12.65 3.94 -4.75
C TYR A 111 -11.21 4.42 -4.73
N THR A 112 -10.63 4.53 -5.93
CA THR A 112 -9.34 5.19 -6.15
C THR A 112 -9.58 6.49 -6.90
N PHE A 113 -9.12 7.60 -6.33
CA PHE A 113 -9.24 8.92 -6.92
C PHE A 113 -7.93 9.33 -7.58
N LEU A 114 -7.99 9.75 -8.84
CA LEU A 114 -6.83 10.31 -9.54
C LEU A 114 -6.80 11.82 -9.34
N LEU A 115 -5.83 12.29 -8.56
CA LEU A 115 -5.71 13.70 -8.17
C LEU A 115 -4.36 14.26 -8.60
N GLU A 116 -4.28 15.57 -8.76
CA GLU A 116 -3.02 16.26 -9.03
C GLU A 116 -2.09 16.13 -7.81
N ALA A 117 -0.89 15.57 -8.03
CA ALA A 117 0.08 15.35 -6.95
C ALA A 117 0.73 16.65 -6.49
N THR A 118 0.95 16.78 -5.18
CA THR A 118 1.81 17.82 -4.62
C THR A 118 3.30 17.44 -4.72
N ARG A 119 4.18 18.31 -4.23
CA ARG A 119 5.63 18.04 -4.15
C ARG A 119 6.00 16.94 -3.15
N GLU A 120 5.10 16.63 -2.22
CA GLU A 120 5.29 15.56 -1.24
C GLU A 120 5.26 14.16 -1.86
N VAL A 121 4.65 14.02 -3.05
CA VAL A 121 4.67 12.76 -3.81
C VAL A 121 5.95 12.68 -4.64
N PRO A 122 6.80 11.66 -4.45
CA PRO A 122 7.98 11.47 -5.30
C PRO A 122 7.61 11.42 -6.79
N LYS A 123 8.37 12.13 -7.61
CA LYS A 123 8.07 12.24 -9.07
C LYS A 123 7.89 10.88 -9.76
N ARG A 124 8.65 9.85 -9.33
CA ARG A 124 8.56 8.49 -9.88
C ARG A 124 7.24 7.77 -9.60
N LEU A 125 6.45 8.25 -8.63
CA LEU A 125 5.13 7.70 -8.29
C LEU A 125 4.02 8.41 -9.05
N GLN A 126 4.28 9.59 -9.59
CA GLN A 126 3.31 10.38 -10.34
C GLN A 126 3.19 9.87 -11.77
N ASN A 127 2.00 10.01 -12.34
CA ASN A 127 1.86 9.85 -13.79
C ASN A 127 2.75 10.89 -14.51
N PRO A 128 3.66 10.47 -15.42
CA PRO A 128 4.66 11.38 -15.98
C PRO A 128 4.06 12.48 -16.87
N LYS A 129 2.90 12.22 -17.50
CA LYS A 129 2.22 13.19 -18.38
C LYS A 129 1.30 14.12 -17.60
N ARG A 130 0.50 13.57 -16.68
CA ARG A 130 -0.57 14.30 -15.99
C ARG A 130 -0.19 14.80 -14.62
N ARG A 131 0.94 14.34 -14.07
CA ARG A 131 1.40 14.60 -12.69
C ARG A 131 0.34 14.23 -11.63
N THR A 132 -0.43 13.19 -11.90
CA THR A 132 -1.45 12.68 -11.01
C THR A 132 -0.94 11.50 -10.20
N ILE A 133 -1.58 11.28 -9.07
CA ILE A 133 -1.40 10.13 -8.20
C ILE A 133 -2.77 9.53 -7.87
N GLY A 134 -2.85 8.20 -7.83
CA GLY A 134 -4.02 7.51 -7.29
C GLY A 134 -4.02 7.58 -5.77
N ILE A 135 -5.14 7.94 -5.17
CA ILE A 135 -5.30 8.01 -3.71
C ILE A 135 -6.55 7.24 -3.31
N ARG A 136 -6.46 6.55 -2.18
CA ARG A 136 -7.52 5.74 -1.62
C ARG A 136 -7.56 5.83 -0.10
N ILE A 137 -8.76 5.79 0.47
CA ILE A 137 -9.01 5.56 1.91
C ILE A 137 -9.88 4.30 2.01
N PRO A 138 -9.31 3.11 2.23
CA PRO A 138 -10.07 1.88 2.37
C PRO A 138 -10.92 1.87 3.63
N ASP A 139 -12.10 1.27 3.55
CA ASP A 139 -12.93 0.96 4.71
C ASP A 139 -12.52 -0.40 5.30
N ASN A 140 -11.46 -0.39 6.09
CA ASN A 140 -10.91 -1.59 6.71
C ASN A 140 -10.19 -1.23 8.02
N ALA A 141 -10.58 -1.87 9.11
CA ALA A 141 -10.06 -1.58 10.45
C ALA A 141 -8.56 -1.86 10.60
N ILE A 142 -8.04 -2.91 9.95
CA ILE A 142 -6.61 -3.24 9.97
C ILE A 142 -5.81 -2.13 9.29
N VAL A 143 -6.23 -1.71 8.10
CA VAL A 143 -5.57 -0.62 7.36
C VAL A 143 -5.62 0.69 8.12
N SER A 144 -6.78 1.03 8.71
CA SER A 144 -6.95 2.25 9.51
C SER A 144 -5.97 2.29 10.67
N MET A 145 -5.80 1.18 11.38
CA MET A 145 -4.85 1.09 12.49
C MET A 145 -3.39 1.10 12.02
N LEU A 146 -3.08 0.41 10.92
CA LEU A 146 -1.74 0.45 10.31
C LEU A 146 -1.34 1.89 9.96
N LEU A 147 -2.21 2.63 9.29
CA LEU A 147 -1.92 4.01 8.89
C LEU A 147 -1.82 4.96 10.07
N ALA A 148 -2.68 4.79 11.08
CA ALA A 148 -2.65 5.59 12.31
C ALA A 148 -1.32 5.42 13.07
N GLU A 149 -0.86 4.19 13.23
CA GLU A 149 0.40 3.86 13.92
C GLU A 149 1.64 4.17 13.08
N LEU A 150 1.55 4.00 11.74
CA LEU A 150 2.65 4.31 10.81
C LEU A 150 2.90 5.82 10.72
N GLY A 151 1.84 6.63 10.74
CA GLY A 151 1.90 8.09 10.67
C GLY A 151 2.13 8.66 9.27
N GLU A 152 2.11 7.81 8.25
CA GLU A 152 2.26 8.21 6.84
C GLU A 152 1.52 7.24 5.91
N PRO A 153 1.24 7.63 4.63
CA PRO A 153 0.59 6.75 3.68
C PRO A 153 1.42 5.53 3.33
N ILE A 154 0.73 4.46 2.97
CA ILE A 154 1.33 3.28 2.34
C ILE A 154 1.30 3.46 0.83
N MET A 155 2.43 3.26 0.18
CA MET A 155 2.49 3.10 -1.27
C MET A 155 2.01 1.71 -1.61
N SER A 156 0.98 1.61 -2.46
CA SER A 156 0.21 0.39 -2.64
C SER A 156 0.02 0.01 -4.10
N SER A 157 -0.14 -1.29 -4.31
CA SER A 157 -0.56 -1.89 -5.56
C SER A 157 -1.50 -3.06 -5.28
N THR A 158 -2.49 -3.29 -6.13
CA THR A 158 -3.35 -4.47 -6.02
C THR A 158 -2.52 -5.74 -6.10
N LEU A 159 -2.81 -6.73 -5.24
CA LEU A 159 -2.19 -8.04 -5.31
C LEU A 159 -2.82 -8.85 -6.46
N LEU A 160 -2.25 -8.72 -7.64
CA LEU A 160 -2.61 -9.50 -8.82
C LEU A 160 -1.34 -10.15 -9.35
N LEU A 161 -1.27 -11.47 -9.28
CA LEU A 161 -0.10 -12.22 -9.73
C LEU A 161 -0.06 -12.35 -11.26
N PRO A 162 1.11 -12.53 -11.86
CA PRO A 162 1.25 -12.71 -13.30
C PRO A 162 0.44 -13.89 -13.81
N GLY A 163 -0.37 -13.66 -14.86
CA GLY A 163 -1.23 -14.69 -15.45
C GLY A 163 -2.56 -14.93 -14.73
N GLU A 164 -2.77 -14.31 -13.55
CA GLU A 164 -4.02 -14.42 -12.81
C GLU A 164 -5.05 -13.37 -13.28
N SER A 165 -6.30 -13.78 -13.37
CA SER A 165 -7.42 -12.89 -13.70
C SER A 165 -8.14 -12.33 -12.47
N ALA A 166 -7.86 -12.89 -11.30
CA ALA A 166 -8.45 -12.49 -10.02
C ALA A 166 -7.38 -12.38 -8.93
N THR A 167 -7.66 -11.57 -7.93
CA THR A 167 -6.78 -11.44 -6.75
C THR A 167 -6.98 -12.64 -5.82
N PRO A 168 -5.90 -13.17 -5.22
CA PRO A 168 -6.01 -14.21 -4.19
C PRO A 168 -6.86 -13.72 -3.02
N THR A 169 -7.62 -14.61 -2.43
CA THR A 169 -8.49 -14.30 -1.28
C THR A 169 -8.08 -15.03 0.00
N ASP A 170 -7.30 -16.09 -0.10
CA ASP A 170 -6.79 -16.84 1.04
C ASP A 170 -5.40 -16.34 1.44
N PRO A 171 -5.21 -15.86 2.68
CA PRO A 171 -3.90 -15.45 3.18
C PRO A 171 -2.84 -16.55 3.14
N GLN A 172 -3.23 -17.82 3.20
CA GLN A 172 -2.29 -18.92 3.17
C GLN A 172 -1.74 -19.14 1.75
N GLU A 173 -2.61 -19.06 0.73
CA GLU A 173 -2.18 -19.09 -0.68
C GLU A 173 -1.25 -17.92 -1.04
N ILE A 174 -1.45 -16.78 -0.40
CA ILE A 174 -0.59 -15.60 -0.61
C ILE A 174 0.79 -15.77 0.01
N LYS A 175 0.89 -16.51 1.10
CA LYS A 175 2.14 -16.74 1.82
C LYS A 175 3.06 -17.70 1.07
N ASP A 176 2.51 -18.74 0.44
CA ASP A 176 3.21 -19.83 -0.25
C ASP A 176 3.69 -19.39 -1.63
#